data_d69587f3a5a2f6f48f98ed3e20e16ea5
#
_entry.id   d69587f3a5a2f6f48f98ed3e20e16ea5
#
_cell.length_a   1.000
_cell.length_b   1.000
_cell.length_c   1.000
_cell.angle_alpha   90.00
_cell.angle_beta   90.00
_cell.angle_gamma   90.00
#
_symmetry.space_group_name_H-M   'P 1'
#
loop_
_entity.id
_entity.type
_entity.pdbx_description
1 polymer ?
#
loop_
_entity_poly.entity_id
_entity_poly.type
_entity_poly.pdbx_seq_one_letter_code
_entity_poly.pdbx_strand_id
1 'polypeptide(L)'
;MELYKGGIVSMADFVSMKMDNDILIRVIVKKRACQIAYMAVRNQSTDFPVLTCCVSKLDGTYRAVIGARPKRAKLVSDENGIMANGVTKEVAAAFASYVAEQVPTDSNLRGSSNYRTHLIHV
;
A
#
# COMPACT_ATOMS: atom_id res chain seq x y z
N MET A 1 -0.07 -3.72 15.58
CA MET A 1 -1.25 -4.52 15.90
C MET A 1 -0.95 -5.25 17.20
N GLU A 2 -1.90 -5.31 18.13
CA GLU A 2 -1.77 -6.13 19.34
C GLU A 2 -2.78 -7.27 19.27
N LEU A 3 -2.26 -8.49 19.31
CA LEU A 3 -3.01 -9.73 19.24
C LEU A 3 -3.06 -10.38 20.62
N TYR A 4 -4.13 -11.10 20.93
CA TYR A 4 -4.32 -11.74 22.23
C TYR A 4 -3.24 -12.81 22.53
N LYS A 5 -2.98 -13.69 21.57
CA LYS A 5 -1.96 -14.73 21.70
C LYS A 5 -0.61 -14.28 21.14
N GLY A 6 -0.60 -13.60 20.00
CA GLY A 6 0.61 -13.22 19.27
C GLY A 6 1.32 -11.97 19.80
N GLY A 7 0.74 -11.25 20.79
CA GLY A 7 1.33 -10.04 21.34
C GLY A 7 1.38 -8.89 20.32
N ILE A 8 2.39 -8.03 20.43
CA ILE A 8 2.54 -6.86 19.57
C ILE A 8 3.34 -7.23 18.31
N VAL A 9 2.71 -7.11 17.15
CA VAL A 9 3.32 -7.34 15.83
C VAL A 9 3.26 -6.06 14.99
N SER A 10 4.22 -5.88 14.08
CA SER A 10 4.18 -4.77 13.14
C SER A 10 3.01 -4.92 12.15
N MET A 11 2.55 -3.81 11.54
CA MET A 11 1.51 -3.90 10.52
C MET A 11 2.00 -4.68 9.29
N ALA A 12 3.27 -4.55 8.92
CA ALA A 12 3.85 -5.27 7.79
C ALA A 12 3.86 -6.79 8.03
N ASP A 13 4.24 -7.22 9.23
CA ASP A 13 4.20 -8.64 9.60
C ASP A 13 2.75 -9.14 9.69
N PHE A 14 1.86 -8.38 10.33
CA PHE A 14 0.45 -8.74 10.44
C PHE A 14 -0.22 -8.97 9.09
N VAL A 15 0.08 -8.13 8.08
CA VAL A 15 -0.49 -8.27 6.73
C VAL A 15 0.04 -9.52 6.01
N SER A 16 1.25 -9.97 6.32
CA SER A 16 1.89 -11.12 5.68
C SER A 16 1.71 -12.44 6.42
N MET A 17 1.46 -12.39 7.75
CA MET A 17 1.34 -13.61 8.56
C MET A 17 0.12 -14.46 8.17
N LYS A 18 0.22 -15.76 8.41
CA LYS A 18 -0.91 -16.68 8.24
C LYS A 18 -2.00 -16.31 9.25
N MET A 19 -3.24 -16.24 8.77
CA MET A 19 -4.40 -16.08 9.67
C MET A 19 -4.55 -17.33 10.54
N ASP A 20 -4.65 -17.11 11.83
CA ASP A 20 -4.98 -18.13 12.82
C ASP A 20 -6.20 -17.68 13.66
N ASN A 21 -6.56 -18.47 14.65
CA ASN A 21 -7.66 -18.17 15.56
C ASN A 21 -7.18 -17.25 16.71
N ASP A 22 -6.63 -16.09 16.37
CA ASP A 22 -6.25 -15.06 17.33
C ASP A 22 -7.21 -13.86 17.28
N ILE A 23 -7.23 -13.07 18.33
CA ILE A 23 -8.11 -11.91 18.46
C ILE A 23 -7.26 -10.63 18.38
N LEU A 24 -7.66 -9.73 17.49
CA LEU A 24 -7.11 -8.39 17.46
C LEU A 24 -7.64 -7.59 18.67
N ILE A 25 -6.77 -7.23 19.61
CA ILE A 25 -7.13 -6.44 20.80
C ILE A 25 -7.19 -4.96 20.45
N ARG A 26 -6.14 -4.43 19.80
CA ARG A 26 -6.08 -3.01 19.42
C ARG A 26 -5.10 -2.72 18.29
N VAL A 27 -5.33 -1.59 17.63
CA VAL A 27 -4.42 -0.99 16.66
C VAL A 27 -3.64 0.13 17.36
N ILE A 28 -2.32 0.04 17.36
CA ILE A 28 -1.43 1.04 17.94
C ILE A 28 -0.88 1.89 16.81
N VAL A 29 -1.25 3.17 16.79
CA VAL A 29 -0.73 4.14 15.80
C VAL A 29 0.28 5.05 16.49
N LYS A 30 1.54 4.97 16.05
CA LYS A 30 2.60 5.86 16.54
C LYS A 30 2.49 7.19 15.79
N LYS A 31 2.26 8.29 16.50
CA LYS A 31 2.31 9.63 15.90
C LYS A 31 3.75 9.97 15.54
N ARG A 32 3.99 10.25 14.26
CA ARG A 32 5.27 10.67 13.72
C ARG A 32 5.06 11.79 12.70
N ALA A 33 6.04 12.66 12.56
CA ALA A 33 6.06 13.60 11.45
C ALA A 33 6.30 12.80 10.14
N CYS A 34 5.32 12.80 9.26
CA CYS A 34 5.41 12.14 7.95
C CYS A 34 4.57 12.91 6.94
N GLN A 35 4.95 12.81 5.66
CA GLN A 35 4.14 13.28 4.56
C GLN A 35 3.41 12.08 3.98
N ILE A 36 2.09 12.18 3.80
CA ILE A 36 1.26 11.09 3.31
C ILE A 36 0.27 11.63 2.29
N ALA A 37 0.14 10.92 1.18
CA ALA A 37 -0.92 11.08 0.19
C ALA A 37 -1.65 9.75 0.03
N TYR A 38 -2.99 9.78 0.06
CA TYR A 38 -3.82 8.59 -0.12
C TYR A 38 -4.88 8.83 -1.19
N MET A 39 -5.02 7.90 -2.10
CA MET A 39 -6.04 7.89 -3.14
C MET A 39 -6.75 6.54 -3.19
N ALA A 40 -8.02 6.57 -3.59
CA ALA A 40 -8.82 5.38 -3.81
C ALA A 40 -9.72 5.57 -5.02
N VAL A 41 -9.65 4.66 -5.98
CA VAL A 41 -10.56 4.62 -7.13
C VAL A 41 -11.71 3.68 -6.82
N ARG A 42 -12.93 4.15 -7.04
CA ARG A 42 -14.18 3.42 -6.81
C ARG A 42 -15.09 3.53 -8.01
N ASN A 43 -15.93 2.54 -8.24
CA ASN A 43 -16.96 2.60 -9.28
C ASN A 43 -18.10 3.57 -8.87
N GLN A 44 -18.42 3.59 -7.57
CA GLN A 44 -19.40 4.50 -6.98
C GLN A 44 -18.86 5.04 -5.65
N SER A 45 -19.36 6.18 -5.19
CA SER A 45 -18.86 6.88 -3.98
C SER A 45 -18.92 6.02 -2.71
N THR A 46 -19.91 5.13 -2.59
CA THR A 46 -20.11 4.24 -1.43
C THR A 46 -19.56 2.84 -1.63
N ASP A 47 -18.99 2.54 -2.80
CA ASP A 47 -18.50 1.20 -3.12
C ASP A 47 -17.13 0.91 -2.49
N PHE A 48 -16.80 -0.38 -2.39
CA PHE A 48 -15.42 -0.79 -2.09
C PHE A 48 -14.48 -0.34 -3.22
N PRO A 49 -13.24 0.05 -2.89
CA PRO A 49 -12.32 0.52 -3.91
C PRO A 49 -11.93 -0.57 -4.90
N VAL A 50 -11.72 -0.15 -6.14
CA VAL A 50 -11.09 -0.96 -7.20
C VAL A 50 -9.60 -1.11 -6.89
N LEU A 51 -8.95 0.01 -6.51
CA LEU A 51 -7.58 0.07 -6.04
C LEU A 51 -7.44 1.19 -5.00
N THR A 52 -6.54 1.00 -4.05
CA THR A 52 -6.09 2.06 -3.14
C THR A 52 -4.59 2.23 -3.26
N CYS A 53 -4.12 3.46 -3.23
CA CYS A 53 -2.71 3.81 -3.20
C CYS A 53 -2.44 4.79 -2.06
N CYS A 54 -1.42 4.51 -1.28
CA CYS A 54 -0.92 5.42 -0.27
C CYS A 54 0.58 5.60 -0.49
N VAL A 55 1.02 6.83 -0.72
CA VAL A 55 2.44 7.17 -0.79
C VAL A 55 2.82 7.96 0.44
N SER A 56 3.93 7.62 1.05
CA SER A 56 4.43 8.32 2.23
C SER A 56 5.93 8.56 2.16
N LYS A 57 6.36 9.65 2.80
CA LYS A 57 7.76 9.92 3.09
C LYS A 57 7.95 9.89 4.61
N LEU A 58 8.71 8.93 5.09
CA LEU A 58 9.02 8.75 6.50
C LEU A 58 10.53 8.53 6.67
N ASP A 59 11.16 9.32 7.55
CA ASP A 59 12.61 9.24 7.83
C ASP A 59 13.46 9.31 6.53
N GLY A 60 13.05 10.18 5.59
CA GLY A 60 13.72 10.36 4.30
C GLY A 60 13.38 9.33 3.22
N THR A 61 12.78 8.21 3.57
CA THR A 61 12.46 7.12 2.64
C THR A 61 11.04 7.23 2.11
N TYR A 62 10.88 7.14 0.79
CA TYR A 62 9.58 7.04 0.14
C TYR A 62 9.07 5.60 0.14
N ARG A 63 7.77 5.44 0.35
CA ARG A 63 7.09 4.15 0.40
C ARG A 63 5.73 4.26 -0.27
N ALA A 64 5.36 3.22 -1.01
CA ALA A 64 4.02 3.06 -1.56
C ALA A 64 3.34 1.84 -0.94
N VAL A 65 2.05 1.95 -0.63
CA VAL A 65 1.22 0.83 -0.18
C VAL A 65 0.05 0.71 -1.15
N ILE A 66 -0.03 -0.41 -1.83
CA ILE A 66 -1.10 -0.72 -2.78
C ILE A 66 -2.06 -1.73 -2.15
N GLY A 67 -3.33 -1.32 -2.02
CA GLY A 67 -4.41 -2.15 -1.48
C GLY A 67 -5.55 -2.35 -2.47
N ALA A 68 -6.56 -3.10 -2.07
CA ALA A 68 -7.72 -3.48 -2.90
C ALA A 68 -7.35 -4.18 -4.22
N ARG A 69 -6.20 -4.84 -4.29
CA ARG A 69 -5.65 -5.52 -5.45
C ARG A 69 -6.07 -7.00 -5.61
N PRO A 70 -7.25 -7.41 -5.20
CA PRO A 70 -7.83 -8.68 -4.73
C PRO A 70 -6.91 -9.60 -3.92
N LYS A 71 -5.87 -9.03 -3.33
CA LYS A 71 -4.96 -9.66 -2.38
C LYS A 71 -4.73 -8.69 -1.21
N ARG A 72 -4.00 -9.12 -0.19
CA ARG A 72 -3.60 -8.25 0.92
C ARG A 72 -2.78 -7.07 0.41
N ALA A 73 -2.88 -5.93 1.08
CA ALA A 73 -2.08 -4.75 0.73
C ALA A 73 -0.58 -5.09 0.71
N LYS A 74 0.15 -4.45 -0.21
CA LYS A 74 1.59 -4.64 -0.34
C LYS A 74 2.30 -3.31 -0.18
N LEU A 75 3.31 -3.30 0.69
CA LEU A 75 4.26 -2.21 0.86
C LEU A 75 5.43 -2.40 -0.09
N VAL A 76 5.82 -1.32 -0.76
CA VAL A 76 7.05 -1.20 -1.55
C VAL A 76 7.80 0.03 -1.06
N SER A 77 9.06 -0.14 -0.68
CA SER A 77 9.95 0.96 -0.29
C SER A 77 10.85 1.33 -1.46
N ASP A 78 11.22 2.61 -1.55
CA ASP A 78 12.19 3.10 -2.52
C ASP A 78 13.63 2.72 -2.07
N GLU A 79 13.96 1.44 -2.24
CA GLU A 79 15.30 0.92 -1.88
C GLU A 79 16.38 1.36 -2.88
N ASN A 80 15.98 1.73 -4.09
CA ASN A 80 16.88 2.16 -5.16
C ASN A 80 17.14 3.67 -5.16
N GLY A 81 16.49 4.43 -4.27
CA GLY A 81 16.65 5.88 -4.19
C GLY A 81 16.12 6.63 -5.41
N ILE A 82 15.12 6.10 -6.10
CA ILE A 82 14.50 6.73 -7.29
C ILE A 82 14.03 8.14 -6.97
N MET A 83 13.46 8.33 -5.77
CA MET A 83 12.92 9.61 -5.29
C MET A 83 13.95 10.48 -4.54
N ALA A 84 15.22 10.07 -4.43
CA ALA A 84 16.22 10.71 -3.58
C ALA A 84 16.52 12.17 -3.99
N ASN A 85 16.49 12.46 -5.30
CA ASN A 85 16.83 13.78 -5.85
C ASN A 85 15.62 14.74 -5.98
N GLY A 86 14.51 14.41 -5.35
CA GLY A 86 13.29 15.21 -5.37
C GLY A 86 12.17 14.59 -6.19
N VAL A 87 10.99 15.21 -6.11
CA VAL A 87 9.78 14.72 -6.77
C VAL A 87 9.51 15.56 -8.02
N THR A 88 9.85 15.02 -9.19
CA THR A 88 9.40 15.54 -10.48
C THR A 88 8.37 14.57 -11.07
N LYS A 89 7.70 14.95 -12.15
CA LYS A 89 6.75 14.10 -12.84
C LYS A 89 7.41 12.81 -13.38
N GLU A 90 8.61 12.94 -13.90
CA GLU A 90 9.41 11.84 -14.45
C GLU A 90 9.85 10.87 -13.35
N VAL A 91 10.33 11.40 -12.23
CA VAL A 91 10.73 10.62 -11.05
C VAL A 91 9.53 9.89 -10.44
N ALA A 92 8.39 10.56 -10.34
CA ALA A 92 7.15 9.93 -9.86
C ALA A 92 6.68 8.79 -10.80
N ALA A 93 6.76 8.98 -12.12
CA ALA A 93 6.45 7.94 -13.09
C ALA A 93 7.42 6.75 -13.01
N ALA A 94 8.70 6.99 -12.81
CA ALA A 94 9.71 5.93 -12.62
C ALA A 94 9.43 5.13 -11.33
N PHE A 95 9.10 5.82 -10.23
CA PHE A 95 8.74 5.14 -8.98
C PHE A 95 7.44 4.35 -9.11
N ALA A 96 6.42 4.89 -9.80
CA ALA A 96 5.16 4.17 -10.07
C ALA A 96 5.41 2.89 -10.90
N SER A 97 6.28 2.93 -11.91
CA SER A 97 6.68 1.76 -12.69
C SER A 97 7.38 0.71 -11.82
N TYR A 98 8.32 1.13 -10.99
CA TYR A 98 9.00 0.26 -10.03
C TYR A 98 8.00 -0.41 -9.07
N VAL A 99 7.03 0.36 -8.55
CA VAL A 99 5.97 -0.18 -7.68
C VAL A 99 5.10 -1.19 -8.44
N ALA A 100 4.69 -0.88 -9.69
CA ALA A 100 3.84 -1.75 -10.50
C ALA A 100 4.50 -3.11 -10.78
N GLU A 101 5.81 -3.14 -11.04
CA GLU A 101 6.58 -4.38 -11.21
C GLU A 101 6.60 -5.26 -9.94
N GLN A 102 6.60 -4.62 -8.78
CA GLN A 102 6.66 -5.33 -7.49
C GLN A 102 5.29 -5.79 -6.99
N VAL A 103 4.20 -5.21 -7.49
CA VAL A 103 2.85 -5.42 -6.96
C VAL A 103 1.95 -6.14 -7.97
N PRO A 104 1.91 -7.47 -7.96
CA PRO A 104 0.97 -8.21 -8.81
C PRO A 104 -0.48 -7.89 -8.40
N THR A 105 -1.30 -7.59 -9.38
CA THR A 105 -2.74 -7.35 -9.24
C THR A 105 -3.54 -8.52 -9.79
N ASP A 106 -4.79 -8.69 -9.33
CA ASP A 106 -5.71 -9.70 -9.83
C ASP A 106 -7.02 -9.07 -10.31
N SER A 107 -7.80 -9.83 -11.06
CA SER A 107 -9.14 -9.47 -11.54
C SER A 107 -10.22 -9.93 -10.56
N ASN A 108 -11.29 -9.16 -10.45
CA ASN A 108 -12.56 -9.56 -9.82
C ASN A 108 -13.73 -8.76 -10.43
N LEU A 109 -14.93 -8.89 -9.86
CA LEU A 109 -16.13 -8.20 -10.34
C LEU A 109 -16.01 -6.65 -10.36
N ARG A 110 -15.08 -6.06 -9.61
CA ARG A 110 -14.88 -4.60 -9.52
C ARG A 110 -13.94 -4.06 -10.58
N GLY A 111 -13.06 -4.89 -11.13
CA GLY A 111 -12.11 -4.44 -12.16
C GLY A 111 -11.10 -5.51 -12.54
N SER A 112 -10.53 -5.34 -13.72
CA SER A 112 -9.50 -6.24 -14.25
C SER A 112 -8.12 -5.98 -13.64
N SER A 113 -7.24 -6.96 -13.69
CA SER A 113 -5.83 -6.84 -13.33
C SER A 113 -5.14 -5.72 -14.11
N ASN A 114 -5.34 -5.68 -15.45
CA ASN A 114 -4.75 -4.64 -16.31
C ASN A 114 -5.17 -3.23 -15.89
N TYR A 115 -6.44 -3.03 -15.57
CA TYR A 115 -6.94 -1.73 -15.09
C TYR A 115 -6.31 -1.35 -13.76
N ARG A 116 -6.17 -2.29 -12.81
CA ARG A 116 -5.52 -2.03 -11.53
C ARG A 116 -4.03 -1.71 -11.69
N THR A 117 -3.33 -2.42 -12.57
CA THR A 117 -1.93 -2.10 -12.88
C THR A 117 -1.81 -0.71 -13.49
N HIS A 118 -2.71 -0.34 -14.41
CA HIS A 118 -2.77 1.03 -14.95
C HIS A 118 -2.97 2.07 -13.84
N LEU A 119 -3.86 1.82 -12.89
CA LEU A 119 -4.13 2.74 -11.77
C LEU A 119 -2.92 2.94 -10.82
N ILE A 120 -1.94 2.04 -10.81
CA ILE A 120 -0.70 2.23 -10.04
C ILE A 120 0.16 3.33 -10.67
N HIS A 121 0.05 3.56 -11.99
CA HIS A 121 0.82 4.58 -12.72
C HIS A 121 0.16 5.97 -12.69
N VAL A 122 -1.11 6.06 -12.28
CA VAL A 122 -1.89 7.31 -12.22
C VAL A 122 -1.82 7.95 -10.85
#